data_09726eb8c87c93eb23c0918c06be39d6
#
_entry.id   09726eb8c87c93eb23c0918c06be39d6
#
_cell.length_a   1.000
_cell.length_b   1.000
_cell.length_c   1.000
_cell.angle_alpha   90.00
_cell.angle_beta   90.00
_cell.angle_gamma   90.00
#
_symmetry.space_group_name_H-M   'P 1'
#
loop_
_entity.id
_entity.type
_entity.pdbx_description
1 polymer ?
#
loop_
_entity_poly.entity_id
_entity_poly.type
_entity_poly.pdbx_seq_one_letter_code
_entity_poly.pdbx_strand_id
1 'polypeptide(L)'
;TRSLGDACAAQAAGVKIMAEPQGRNTAPCVYWAAREIASRDPKAVMLVMPADHYIAQPEKFSATIREAARWAAEHDDLVTLGVKPSRPETGYGYLKIGAGSGAARAVDAFVEKPNMEKAREFVAAGNYLWNGGMFLWRAEVILRAFDQYMPEMKREWEAAGGRVENAYPKLVATSI
;
A
#
# COMPACT_ATOMS: atom_id res chain seq x y z
N THR A 1 -13.57 -0.22 -17.28
CA THR A 1 -13.23 -0.87 -15.98
C THR A 1 -13.98 -2.19 -15.79
N ARG A 2 -15.31 -2.26 -16.01
CA ARG A 2 -16.03 -3.55 -15.91
C ARG A 2 -15.51 -4.60 -16.91
N SER A 3 -15.22 -4.23 -18.15
CA SER A 3 -14.74 -5.17 -19.19
C SER A 3 -13.36 -5.76 -18.87
N LEU A 4 -12.44 -5.01 -18.22
CA LEU A 4 -11.17 -5.54 -17.74
C LEU A 4 -11.38 -6.49 -16.54
N GLY A 5 -12.30 -6.12 -15.65
CA GLY A 5 -12.69 -6.95 -14.51
C GLY A 5 -13.24 -8.30 -14.95
N ASP A 6 -14.14 -8.31 -15.93
CA ASP A 6 -14.75 -9.53 -16.47
C ASP A 6 -13.71 -10.42 -17.16
N ALA A 7 -12.75 -9.85 -17.87
CA ALA A 7 -11.65 -10.58 -18.51
C ALA A 7 -10.69 -11.21 -17.48
N CYS A 8 -10.37 -10.49 -16.38
CA CYS A 8 -9.56 -11.03 -15.29
C CYS A 8 -10.30 -12.13 -14.50
N ALA A 9 -11.60 -11.99 -14.26
CA ALA A 9 -12.41 -12.98 -13.57
C ALA A 9 -12.49 -14.31 -14.34
N ALA A 10 -12.52 -14.24 -15.66
CA ALA A 10 -12.53 -15.44 -16.52
C ALA A 10 -11.23 -16.26 -16.45
N GLN A 11 -10.12 -15.66 -16.00
CA GLN A 11 -8.79 -16.29 -15.97
C GLN A 11 -8.35 -16.76 -14.58
N ALA A 12 -8.99 -16.33 -13.49
CA ALA A 12 -8.54 -16.62 -12.14
C ALA A 12 -9.68 -17.08 -11.25
N ALA A 13 -9.83 -18.39 -11.10
CA ALA A 13 -10.78 -18.99 -10.15
C ALA A 13 -10.47 -18.51 -8.70
N GLY A 14 -11.48 -18.03 -7.98
CA GLY A 14 -11.36 -17.59 -6.59
C GLY A 14 -10.94 -16.13 -6.39
N VAL A 15 -10.77 -15.35 -7.47
CA VAL A 15 -10.47 -13.91 -7.38
C VAL A 15 -11.78 -13.11 -7.21
N LYS A 16 -11.83 -12.25 -6.18
CA LYS A 16 -12.88 -11.24 -6.05
C LYS A 16 -12.43 -9.95 -6.75
N ILE A 17 -13.19 -9.52 -7.74
CA ILE A 17 -12.96 -8.24 -8.41
C ILE A 17 -13.77 -7.16 -7.73
N MET A 18 -13.09 -6.09 -7.31
CA MET A 18 -13.66 -4.89 -6.72
C MET A 18 -13.45 -3.73 -7.70
N ALA A 19 -14.44 -3.46 -8.55
CA ALA A 19 -14.34 -2.41 -9.56
C ALA A 19 -14.72 -1.05 -8.95
N GLU A 20 -13.75 -0.14 -8.89
CA GLU A 20 -13.99 1.23 -8.45
C GLU A 20 -15.00 1.92 -9.38
N PRO A 21 -16.04 2.62 -8.84
CA PRO A 21 -16.98 3.38 -9.67
C PRO A 21 -16.28 4.48 -10.46
N GLN A 22 -15.22 5.06 -9.90
CA GLN A 22 -14.34 6.04 -10.53
C GLN A 22 -12.96 6.00 -9.87
N GLY A 23 -11.89 6.35 -10.59
CA GLY A 23 -10.54 6.41 -10.03
C GLY A 23 -10.38 7.54 -9.01
N ARG A 24 -9.83 7.22 -7.81
CA ARG A 24 -9.59 8.18 -6.72
C ARG A 24 -8.24 7.98 -6.02
N ASN A 25 -7.21 7.65 -6.78
CA ASN A 25 -5.91 7.26 -6.25
C ASN A 25 -5.99 6.02 -5.34
N THR A 26 -4.97 5.77 -4.54
CA THR A 26 -4.81 4.50 -3.84
C THR A 26 -5.54 4.42 -2.49
N ALA A 27 -5.68 5.53 -1.76
CA ALA A 27 -6.24 5.49 -0.43
C ALA A 27 -7.70 5.01 -0.38
N PRO A 28 -8.64 5.51 -1.21
CA PRO A 28 -10.02 5.00 -1.23
C PRO A 28 -10.11 3.53 -1.63
N CYS A 29 -9.30 3.09 -2.58
CA CYS A 29 -9.24 1.70 -3.00
C CYS A 29 -8.80 0.77 -1.86
N VAL A 30 -7.73 1.14 -1.15
CA VAL A 30 -7.22 0.39 0.00
C VAL A 30 -8.19 0.43 1.16
N TYR A 31 -8.82 1.58 1.45
CA TYR A 31 -9.83 1.70 2.49
C TYR A 31 -11.01 0.74 2.24
N TRP A 32 -11.56 0.74 1.03
CA TRP A 32 -12.63 -0.19 0.67
C TRP A 32 -12.21 -1.64 0.79
N ALA A 33 -11.04 -2.01 0.26
CA ALA A 33 -10.51 -3.37 0.36
C ALA A 33 -10.31 -3.79 1.83
N ALA A 34 -9.75 -2.89 2.67
CA ALA A 34 -9.55 -3.15 4.08
C ALA A 34 -10.86 -3.38 4.83
N ARG A 35 -11.90 -2.61 4.55
CA ARG A 35 -13.23 -2.82 5.14
C ARG A 35 -13.86 -4.15 4.74
N GLU A 36 -13.73 -4.51 3.49
CA GLU A 36 -14.25 -5.79 2.97
C GLU A 36 -13.52 -6.99 3.61
N ILE A 37 -12.21 -6.90 3.77
CA ILE A 37 -11.40 -7.96 4.39
C ILE A 37 -11.69 -8.01 5.89
N ALA A 38 -11.67 -6.87 6.59
CA ALA A 38 -11.91 -6.79 8.02
C ALA A 38 -13.31 -7.27 8.44
N SER A 39 -14.30 -7.19 7.56
CA SER A 39 -15.64 -7.72 7.82
C SER A 39 -15.66 -9.24 7.99
N ARG A 40 -14.64 -9.94 7.48
CA ARG A 40 -14.48 -11.40 7.56
C ARG A 40 -13.44 -11.78 8.59
N ASP A 41 -12.30 -11.11 8.56
CA ASP A 41 -11.19 -11.29 9.49
C ASP A 41 -10.42 -9.97 9.67
N PRO A 42 -10.63 -9.23 10.78
CA PRO A 42 -9.92 -7.99 11.05
C PRO A 42 -8.41 -8.17 11.19
N LYS A 43 -7.95 -9.38 11.56
CA LYS A 43 -6.53 -9.71 11.71
C LYS A 43 -5.87 -10.21 10.42
N ALA A 44 -6.62 -10.36 9.34
CA ALA A 44 -6.06 -10.74 8.05
C ALA A 44 -4.95 -9.78 7.62
N VAL A 45 -3.82 -10.33 7.20
CA VAL A 45 -2.71 -9.54 6.63
C VAL A 45 -3.03 -9.26 5.17
N MET A 46 -3.06 -7.99 4.83
CA MET A 46 -3.23 -7.50 3.47
C MET A 46 -1.85 -7.26 2.84
N LEU A 47 -1.66 -7.74 1.63
CA LEU A 47 -0.58 -7.31 0.73
C LEU A 47 -1.20 -6.42 -0.35
N VAL A 48 -0.78 -5.16 -0.39
CA VAL A 48 -1.15 -4.21 -1.44
C VAL A 48 0.04 -4.04 -2.36
N MET A 49 -0.17 -4.21 -3.66
CA MET A 49 0.90 -4.08 -4.65
C MET A 49 0.37 -3.60 -6.00
N PRO A 50 1.18 -2.85 -6.77
CA PRO A 50 0.86 -2.51 -8.15
C PRO A 50 0.77 -3.76 -9.04
N ALA A 51 -0.06 -3.71 -10.07
CA ALA A 51 -0.24 -4.83 -11.01
C ALA A 51 0.77 -4.85 -12.17
N ASP A 52 1.56 -3.79 -12.32
CA ASP A 52 2.46 -3.55 -13.46
C ASP A 52 3.97 -3.69 -13.12
N HIS A 53 4.30 -4.15 -11.91
CA HIS A 53 5.68 -4.40 -11.53
C HIS A 53 6.20 -5.72 -12.11
N TYR A 54 7.36 -5.66 -12.76
CA TYR A 54 8.11 -6.83 -13.16
C TYR A 54 8.99 -7.35 -12.01
N ILE A 55 8.83 -8.60 -11.64
CA ILE A 55 9.59 -9.25 -10.57
C ILE A 55 10.58 -10.24 -11.20
N ALA A 56 11.85 -9.83 -11.28
CA ALA A 56 12.90 -10.62 -11.91
C ALA A 56 13.30 -11.88 -11.11
N GLN A 57 13.07 -11.90 -9.79
CA GLN A 57 13.46 -13.00 -8.88
C GLN A 57 12.27 -13.39 -7.99
N PRO A 58 11.29 -14.16 -8.52
CA PRO A 58 10.05 -14.47 -7.80
C PRO A 58 10.26 -15.18 -6.47
N GLU A 59 11.25 -16.07 -6.37
CA GLU A 59 11.52 -16.82 -5.15
C GLU A 59 12.02 -15.91 -4.01
N LYS A 60 12.94 -15.00 -4.32
CA LYS A 60 13.43 -14.00 -3.34
C LYS A 60 12.32 -13.04 -2.96
N PHE A 61 11.55 -12.58 -3.92
CA PHE A 61 10.39 -11.74 -3.67
C PHE A 61 9.40 -12.43 -2.73
N SER A 62 9.03 -13.67 -3.03
CA SER A 62 8.13 -14.46 -2.19
C SER A 62 8.67 -14.68 -0.77
N ALA A 63 9.99 -14.86 -0.60
CA ALA A 63 10.61 -14.96 0.72
C ALA A 63 10.50 -13.64 1.50
N THR A 64 10.78 -12.50 0.85
CA THR A 64 10.64 -11.17 1.43
C THR A 64 9.19 -10.87 1.84
N ILE A 65 8.22 -11.19 0.98
CA ILE A 65 6.79 -11.02 1.30
C ILE A 65 6.39 -11.86 2.51
N ARG A 66 6.84 -13.12 2.59
CA ARG A 66 6.53 -13.98 3.75
C ARG A 66 7.12 -13.43 5.06
N GLU A 67 8.33 -12.86 5.01
CA GLU A 67 8.95 -12.21 6.18
C GLU A 67 8.18 -10.95 6.58
N ALA A 68 7.87 -10.08 5.64
CA ALA A 68 7.08 -8.87 5.87
C ALA A 68 5.67 -9.21 6.39
N ALA A 69 5.03 -10.27 5.87
CA ALA A 69 3.72 -10.71 6.33
C ALA A 69 3.75 -11.24 7.77
N ARG A 70 4.80 -11.97 8.17
CA ARG A 70 4.98 -12.39 9.57
C ARG A 70 5.13 -11.17 10.48
N TRP A 71 5.97 -10.20 10.10
CA TRP A 71 6.11 -8.97 10.85
C TRP A 71 4.78 -8.24 11.01
N ALA A 72 4.04 -8.03 9.92
CA ALA A 72 2.74 -7.36 9.95
C ALA A 72 1.70 -8.12 10.78
N ALA A 73 1.77 -9.46 10.85
CA ALA A 73 0.89 -10.26 11.67
C ALA A 73 1.14 -10.08 13.19
N GLU A 74 2.38 -9.83 13.57
CA GLU A 74 2.83 -9.76 14.97
C GLU A 74 2.88 -8.33 15.51
N HIS A 75 2.93 -7.30 14.63
CA HIS A 75 3.11 -5.89 15.01
C HIS A 75 2.01 -5.00 14.43
N ASP A 76 1.72 -3.90 15.12
CA ASP A 76 0.76 -2.88 14.66
C ASP A 76 1.41 -1.85 13.71
N ASP A 77 2.33 -2.31 12.88
CA ASP A 77 3.08 -1.48 11.95
C ASP A 77 2.46 -1.43 10.55
N LEU A 78 2.66 -0.31 9.86
CA LEU A 78 2.45 -0.18 8.43
C LEU A 78 3.78 -0.49 7.73
N VAL A 79 3.87 -1.67 7.13
CA VAL A 79 5.10 -2.15 6.50
C VAL A 79 5.13 -1.73 5.04
N THR A 80 6.26 -1.21 4.56
CA THR A 80 6.51 -0.95 3.14
C THR A 80 7.78 -1.64 2.67
N LEU A 81 7.82 -2.05 1.41
CA LEU A 81 9.02 -2.65 0.82
C LEU A 81 9.90 -1.57 0.20
N GLY A 82 11.12 -1.49 0.71
CA GLY A 82 12.14 -0.61 0.19
C GLY A 82 13.01 -1.29 -0.87
N VAL A 83 13.33 -0.58 -1.95
CA VAL A 83 14.21 -1.02 -3.02
C VAL A 83 15.50 -0.21 -2.99
N LYS A 84 16.65 -0.89 -3.05
CA LYS A 84 17.95 -0.21 -3.04
C LYS A 84 18.10 0.67 -4.29
N PRO A 85 18.33 1.99 -4.15
CA PRO A 85 18.53 2.85 -5.29
C PRO A 85 19.79 2.48 -6.08
N SER A 86 19.67 2.43 -7.39
CA SER A 86 20.79 2.23 -8.33
C SER A 86 21.23 3.53 -9.03
N ARG A 87 20.40 4.58 -8.94
CA ARG A 87 20.63 5.89 -9.53
C ARG A 87 19.80 6.96 -8.79
N PRO A 88 20.09 8.25 -8.95
CA PRO A 88 19.16 9.29 -8.50
C PRO A 88 17.92 9.29 -9.40
N GLU A 89 16.73 9.17 -8.79
CA GLU A 89 15.46 9.13 -9.48
C GLU A 89 14.49 10.14 -8.84
N THR A 90 13.87 10.97 -9.64
CA THR A 90 12.96 12.03 -9.16
C THR A 90 11.49 11.64 -9.24
N GLY A 91 11.19 10.53 -9.90
CA GLY A 91 9.83 9.99 -10.04
C GLY A 91 9.37 9.10 -8.90
N TYR A 92 10.26 8.76 -7.94
CA TYR A 92 9.99 7.84 -6.85
C TYR A 92 10.01 8.52 -5.49
N GLY A 93 9.29 7.94 -4.54
CA GLY A 93 9.42 8.25 -3.12
C GLY A 93 10.68 7.61 -2.53
N TYR A 94 11.28 8.25 -1.55
CA TYR A 94 12.45 7.78 -0.81
C TYR A 94 12.12 7.56 0.66
N LEU A 95 12.54 6.44 1.19
CA LEU A 95 12.42 6.03 2.59
C LEU A 95 13.78 6.17 3.26
N LYS A 96 13.91 7.05 4.26
CA LYS A 96 15.10 7.09 5.11
C LYS A 96 15.03 5.96 6.12
N ILE A 97 16.04 5.09 6.10
CA ILE A 97 16.10 3.95 6.99
C ILE A 97 16.62 4.40 8.35
N GLY A 98 15.86 4.12 9.39
CA GLY A 98 16.20 4.36 10.78
C GLY A 98 16.76 3.15 11.50
N ALA A 99 16.56 3.13 12.81
CA ALA A 99 16.99 2.03 13.68
C ALA A 99 16.23 0.73 13.37
N GLY A 100 16.85 -0.38 13.73
CA GLY A 100 16.30 -1.73 13.60
C GLY A 100 17.38 -2.76 13.33
N SER A 101 17.02 -4.02 13.48
CA SER A 101 17.89 -5.17 13.20
C SER A 101 17.24 -6.07 12.15
N GLY A 102 18.05 -6.77 11.37
CA GLY A 102 17.54 -7.65 10.32
C GLY A 102 16.94 -6.90 9.14
N ALA A 103 15.91 -7.47 8.53
CA ALA A 103 15.25 -6.92 7.35
C ALA A 103 14.23 -5.82 7.70
N ALA A 104 13.61 -5.88 8.89
CA ALA A 104 12.68 -4.85 9.35
C ALA A 104 13.44 -3.66 9.96
N ARG A 105 13.20 -2.48 9.42
CA ARG A 105 13.83 -1.22 9.82
C ARG A 105 12.77 -0.14 9.97
N ALA A 106 12.94 0.72 10.97
CA ALA A 106 12.10 1.91 11.08
C ALA A 106 12.29 2.81 9.86
N VAL A 107 11.24 3.50 9.48
CA VAL A 107 11.29 4.57 8.47
C VAL A 107 11.30 5.90 9.22
N ASP A 108 12.45 6.58 9.23
CA ASP A 108 12.60 7.88 9.90
C ASP A 108 11.96 9.03 9.13
N ALA A 109 11.93 8.92 7.80
CA ALA A 109 11.34 9.92 6.94
C ALA A 109 10.93 9.32 5.59
N PHE A 110 9.86 9.88 5.03
CA PHE A 110 9.40 9.63 3.68
C PHE A 110 9.49 10.93 2.88
N VAL A 111 10.14 10.89 1.71
CA VAL A 111 10.26 12.05 0.82
C VAL A 111 9.72 11.67 -0.56
N GLU A 112 8.58 12.23 -0.92
CA GLU A 112 7.95 11.96 -2.22
C GLU A 112 8.59 12.79 -3.31
N LYS A 113 9.04 12.14 -4.37
CA LYS A 113 9.52 12.75 -5.62
C LYS A 113 10.45 13.95 -5.39
N PRO A 114 11.64 13.75 -4.79
CA PRO A 114 12.59 14.82 -4.52
C PRO A 114 13.11 15.45 -5.83
N ASN A 115 13.67 16.64 -5.75
CA ASN A 115 14.42 17.19 -6.87
C ASN A 115 15.73 16.39 -7.09
N MET A 116 16.39 16.61 -8.23
CA MET A 116 17.58 15.86 -8.63
C MET A 116 18.75 16.01 -7.64
N GLU A 117 18.93 17.17 -7.03
CA GLU A 117 19.98 17.43 -6.05
C GLU A 117 19.79 16.55 -4.82
N LYS A 118 18.60 16.58 -4.21
CA LYS A 118 18.24 15.73 -3.08
C LYS A 118 18.30 14.23 -3.43
N ALA A 119 17.87 13.85 -4.63
CA ALA A 119 17.95 12.46 -5.05
C ALA A 119 19.40 11.96 -5.10
N ARG A 120 20.35 12.79 -5.57
CA ARG A 120 21.79 12.48 -5.53
C ARG A 120 22.33 12.36 -4.11
N GLU A 121 21.95 13.28 -3.22
CA GLU A 121 22.31 13.23 -1.81
C GLU A 121 21.82 11.93 -1.15
N PHE A 122 20.57 11.52 -1.41
CA PHE A 122 19.99 10.30 -0.84
C PHE A 122 20.71 9.04 -1.30
N VAL A 123 21.08 8.96 -2.57
CA VAL A 123 21.86 7.85 -3.11
C VAL A 123 23.27 7.83 -2.50
N ALA A 124 23.92 8.98 -2.38
CA ALA A 124 25.25 9.10 -1.79
C ALA A 124 25.27 8.78 -0.29
N ALA A 125 24.23 9.13 0.46
CA ALA A 125 24.08 8.84 1.88
C ALA A 125 23.98 7.33 2.18
N GLY A 126 23.48 6.54 1.25
CA GLY A 126 23.42 5.08 1.34
C GLY A 126 22.40 4.52 2.34
N ASN A 127 21.68 5.36 3.07
CA ASN A 127 20.66 4.99 4.04
C ASN A 127 19.23 5.33 3.58
N TYR A 128 19.03 5.50 2.27
CA TYR A 128 17.73 5.66 1.65
C TYR A 128 17.39 4.50 0.73
N LEU A 129 16.13 4.11 0.72
CA LEU A 129 15.56 3.17 -0.22
C LEU A 129 14.47 3.86 -1.05
N TRP A 130 14.23 3.42 -2.27
CA TRP A 130 13.02 3.80 -2.98
C TRP A 130 11.80 3.13 -2.35
N ASN A 131 10.70 3.87 -2.23
CA ASN A 131 9.42 3.25 -1.92
C ASN A 131 9.01 2.33 -3.08
N GLY A 132 8.88 1.03 -2.82
CA GLY A 132 8.48 0.05 -3.82
C GLY A 132 6.98 0.08 -4.16
N GLY A 133 6.19 0.93 -3.50
CA GLY A 133 4.74 0.97 -3.70
C GLY A 133 4.02 -0.32 -3.26
N MET A 134 4.69 -1.14 -2.48
CA MET A 134 4.16 -2.39 -1.95
C MET A 134 4.09 -2.32 -0.43
N PHE A 135 2.93 -2.66 0.12
CA PHE A 135 2.63 -2.47 1.53
C PHE A 135 2.01 -3.71 2.16
N LEU A 136 2.29 -3.94 3.45
CA LEU A 136 1.68 -5.01 4.22
C LEU A 136 1.25 -4.48 5.60
N TRP A 137 0.08 -4.94 6.03
CA TRP A 137 -0.50 -4.61 7.34
C TRP A 137 -1.68 -5.53 7.64
N ARG A 138 -2.10 -5.61 8.90
CA ARG A 138 -3.41 -6.17 9.20
C ARG A 138 -4.53 -5.21 8.80
N ALA A 139 -5.66 -5.76 8.37
CA ALA A 139 -6.82 -4.95 7.94
C ALA A 139 -7.28 -3.97 9.03
N GLU A 140 -7.32 -4.40 10.29
CA GLU A 140 -7.67 -3.52 11.42
C GLU A 140 -6.64 -2.40 11.65
N VAL A 141 -5.34 -2.64 11.39
CA VAL A 141 -4.27 -1.65 11.60
C VAL A 141 -4.41 -0.51 10.61
N ILE A 142 -4.56 -0.82 9.33
CA ILE A 142 -4.74 0.24 8.32
C ILE A 142 -6.06 0.99 8.50
N LEU A 143 -7.13 0.33 8.93
CA LEU A 143 -8.39 1.02 9.24
C LEU A 143 -8.25 1.99 10.40
N ARG A 144 -7.52 1.63 11.48
CA ARG A 144 -7.20 2.57 12.56
C ARG A 144 -6.39 3.77 12.06
N ALA A 145 -5.42 3.54 11.15
CA ALA A 145 -4.65 4.63 10.55
C ALA A 145 -5.56 5.56 9.72
N PHE A 146 -6.48 5.03 8.94
CA PHE A 146 -7.48 5.84 8.23
C PHE A 146 -8.37 6.63 9.20
N ASP A 147 -8.83 6.01 10.28
CA ASP A 147 -9.64 6.70 11.29
C ASP A 147 -8.88 7.87 11.93
N GLN A 148 -7.58 7.72 12.14
CA GLN A 148 -6.72 8.74 12.76
C GLN A 148 -6.33 9.86 11.81
N TYR A 149 -5.91 9.51 10.59
CA TYR A 149 -5.27 10.46 9.66
C TYR A 149 -6.20 10.94 8.53
N MET A 150 -7.27 10.20 8.25
CA MET A 150 -8.25 10.49 7.20
C MET A 150 -9.69 10.27 7.67
N PRO A 151 -10.12 10.89 8.80
CA PRO A 151 -11.42 10.64 9.43
C PRO A 151 -12.61 10.94 8.49
N GLU A 152 -12.41 11.79 7.47
CA GLU A 152 -13.43 12.08 6.46
C GLU A 152 -13.83 10.84 5.68
N MET A 153 -12.89 9.93 5.38
CA MET A 153 -13.22 8.70 4.65
C MET A 153 -14.24 7.86 5.40
N LYS A 154 -14.05 7.72 6.70
CA LYS A 154 -14.99 6.99 7.55
C LYS A 154 -16.36 7.65 7.57
N ARG A 155 -16.40 8.97 7.78
CA ARG A 155 -17.66 9.73 7.84
C ARG A 155 -18.49 9.60 6.56
N GLU A 156 -17.82 9.78 5.40
CA GLU A 156 -18.50 9.65 4.10
C GLU A 156 -18.97 8.21 3.84
N TRP A 157 -18.18 7.23 4.25
CA TRP A 157 -18.55 5.83 4.13
C TRP A 157 -19.77 5.48 4.99
N GLU A 158 -19.79 5.89 6.24
CA GLU A 158 -20.88 5.65 7.16
C GLU A 158 -22.15 6.42 6.77
N ALA A 159 -22.01 7.68 6.36
CA ALA A 159 -23.12 8.49 5.84
C ALA A 159 -23.78 7.88 4.58
N ALA A 160 -23.02 7.13 3.80
CA ALA A 160 -23.54 6.39 2.64
C ALA A 160 -24.14 5.01 2.99
N GLY A 161 -24.20 4.66 4.30
CA GLY A 161 -24.64 3.34 4.75
C GLY A 161 -23.72 2.19 4.34
N GLY A 162 -22.43 2.46 4.14
CA GLY A 162 -21.44 1.48 3.74
C GLY A 162 -21.57 1.00 2.28
N ARG A 163 -22.42 1.62 1.48
CA ARG A 163 -22.61 1.27 0.06
C ARG A 163 -21.58 1.99 -0.80
N VAL A 164 -20.76 1.22 -1.50
CA VAL A 164 -19.63 1.74 -2.29
C VAL A 164 -20.08 2.72 -3.37
N GLU A 165 -21.19 2.46 -4.05
CA GLU A 165 -21.72 3.30 -5.11
C GLU A 165 -22.06 4.72 -4.63
N ASN A 166 -22.46 4.84 -3.36
CA ASN A 166 -22.86 6.10 -2.73
C ASN A 166 -21.69 6.79 -1.99
N ALA A 167 -20.80 6.00 -1.38
CA ALA A 167 -19.65 6.49 -0.62
C ALA A 167 -18.51 6.91 -1.55
N TYR A 168 -18.11 6.03 -2.45
CA TYR A 168 -16.88 6.15 -3.21
C TYR A 168 -16.76 7.47 -4.01
N PRO A 169 -17.81 7.98 -4.66
CA PRO A 169 -17.76 9.28 -5.35
C PRO A 169 -17.49 10.48 -4.44
N LYS A 170 -17.70 10.34 -3.14
CA LYS A 170 -17.51 11.41 -2.14
C LYS A 170 -16.14 11.34 -1.46
N LEU A 171 -15.46 10.21 -1.52
CA LEU A 171 -14.15 10.05 -0.89
C LEU A 171 -13.11 10.96 -1.55
N VAL A 172 -12.22 11.53 -0.75
CA VAL A 172 -11.14 12.39 -1.25
C VAL A 172 -10.16 11.55 -2.08
N ALA A 173 -9.85 12.04 -3.29
CA ALA A 173 -8.87 11.41 -4.17
C ALA A 173 -7.44 11.68 -3.65
N THR A 174 -6.87 10.72 -2.93
CA THR A 174 -5.54 10.86 -2.34
C THR A 174 -4.79 9.53 -2.35
N SER A 175 -3.45 9.61 -2.25
CA SER A 175 -2.57 8.45 -2.12
C SER A 175 -2.36 8.07 -0.65
N ILE A 176 -1.99 6.82 -0.44
CA ILE A 176 -1.51 6.34 0.86
C ILE A 176 -0.08 6.81 1.05
#